data_ec8fe251cae34b2d06820acb63e14fdc
#
_entry.id   ec8fe251cae34b2d06820acb63e14fdc
#
_cell.length_a   1.000
_cell.length_b   1.000
_cell.length_c   1.000
_cell.angle_alpha   90.00
_cell.angle_beta   90.00
_cell.angle_gamma   90.00
#
_symmetry.space_group_name_H-M   'P 1'
#
loop_
_entity.id
_entity.type
_entity.pdbx_description
1 polymer ?
#
loop_
_entity_poly.entity_id
_entity_poly.type
_entity_poly.pdbx_seq_one_letter_code
_entity_poly.pdbx_strand_id
1 'polypeptide(L)'
;MTPVQKVKEGSDPEKPEYEMAEEMTTVNSMVPLWQRKRSEVTDEEYAKFYSELTREFDKPQRIITVSAEGSVTYKALLFVPSRRPLNFNTEDYQKGLQLYSAGVMIMDKCDALLPDYLRFVRGVVDSPDLSLNISRELLQHDRQLKVIASNLEKKIKAELLRMLKDELESYETI
;
A
#
# COMPACT_ATOMS: atom_id res chain seq x y z
N MET A 1 -1.00 3.87 24.59
CA MET A 1 -1.28 2.74 25.51
C MET A 1 -2.78 2.58 25.61
N THR A 2 -3.30 1.47 25.16
CA THR A 2 -4.73 1.17 25.30
C THR A 2 -4.83 0.14 26.42
N PRO A 3 -5.49 0.45 27.55
CA PRO A 3 -5.65 -0.52 28.63
C PRO A 3 -6.60 -1.63 28.19
N VAL A 4 -6.14 -2.86 28.28
CA VAL A 4 -6.96 -4.06 28.05
C VAL A 4 -7.25 -4.71 29.38
N GLN A 5 -8.52 -4.94 29.67
CA GLN A 5 -8.93 -5.70 30.86
C GLN A 5 -8.76 -7.20 30.58
N LYS A 6 -7.89 -7.84 31.34
CA LYS A 6 -7.76 -9.31 31.35
C LYS A 6 -8.30 -9.85 32.66
N VAL A 7 -9.00 -10.97 32.59
CA VAL A 7 -9.47 -11.68 33.80
C VAL A 7 -8.26 -12.31 34.51
N LYS A 8 -8.12 -12.06 35.81
CA LYS A 8 -7.03 -12.57 36.61
C LYS A 8 -7.12 -14.09 36.72
N GLU A 9 -6.03 -14.78 36.43
CA GLU A 9 -5.97 -16.25 36.58
C GLU A 9 -6.23 -16.66 38.03
N GLY A 10 -7.27 -17.48 38.26
CA GLY A 10 -7.68 -17.95 39.59
C GLY A 10 -8.79 -17.14 40.25
N SER A 11 -9.44 -16.20 39.55
CA SER A 11 -10.63 -15.51 40.04
C SER A 11 -11.86 -16.45 40.10
N ASP A 12 -12.73 -16.24 41.09
CA ASP A 12 -13.97 -16.99 41.24
C ASP A 12 -14.89 -16.78 40.04
N PRO A 13 -15.46 -17.83 39.44
CA PRO A 13 -16.34 -17.70 38.27
C PRO A 13 -17.58 -16.81 38.52
N GLU A 14 -18.01 -16.63 39.77
CA GLU A 14 -19.13 -15.75 40.12
C GLU A 14 -18.75 -14.27 40.31
N LYS A 15 -17.45 -13.96 40.48
CA LYS A 15 -16.93 -12.60 40.64
C LYS A 15 -15.56 -12.47 39.98
N PRO A 16 -15.48 -12.29 38.66
CA PRO A 16 -14.20 -12.14 38.01
C PRO A 16 -13.50 -10.83 38.42
N GLU A 17 -12.32 -10.96 39.00
CA GLU A 17 -11.43 -9.83 39.25
C GLU A 17 -10.67 -9.52 37.98
N TYR A 18 -10.74 -8.29 37.53
CA TYR A 18 -10.03 -7.80 36.35
C TYR A 18 -8.72 -7.12 36.75
N GLU A 19 -7.63 -7.56 36.18
CA GLU A 19 -6.34 -6.90 36.29
C GLU A 19 -6.13 -6.01 35.03
N MET A 20 -5.74 -4.77 35.27
CA MET A 20 -5.34 -3.86 34.20
C MET A 20 -3.97 -4.28 33.73
N ALA A 21 -3.91 -5.09 32.69
CA ALA A 21 -2.66 -5.39 32.02
C ALA A 21 -2.37 -4.30 30.98
N GLU A 22 -1.30 -3.55 31.18
CA GLU A 22 -0.74 -2.69 30.14
C GLU A 22 -0.08 -3.61 29.09
N GLU A 23 -0.85 -3.98 28.07
CA GLU A 23 -0.26 -4.57 26.90
C GLU A 23 0.44 -3.44 26.12
N MET A 24 1.77 -3.46 26.12
CA MET A 24 2.55 -2.64 25.20
C MET A 24 2.29 -3.13 23.78
N THR A 25 1.16 -2.80 23.24
CA THR A 25 0.97 -2.81 21.80
C THR A 25 1.83 -1.68 21.25
N THR A 26 2.85 -2.03 20.50
CA THR A 26 3.62 -1.09 19.71
C THR A 26 2.69 -0.48 18.66
N VAL A 27 1.95 0.56 19.04
CA VAL A 27 0.83 1.13 18.25
C VAL A 27 1.34 1.90 17.04
N ASN A 28 2.66 2.21 16.96
CA ASN A 28 3.24 2.81 15.76
C ASN A 28 4.66 2.27 15.57
N SER A 29 4.81 1.37 14.63
CA SER A 29 6.09 1.20 13.98
C SER A 29 6.44 2.54 13.34
N MET A 30 7.52 3.20 13.79
CA MET A 30 8.02 4.45 13.19
C MET A 30 8.47 4.23 11.73
N VAL A 31 8.55 2.97 11.31
CA VAL A 31 8.95 2.58 9.95
C VAL A 31 7.67 2.37 9.12
N PRO A 32 7.51 3.11 8.02
CA PRO A 32 6.37 2.93 7.11
C PRO A 32 6.24 1.49 6.62
N LEU A 33 5.00 1.05 6.40
CA LEU A 33 4.69 -0.33 6.00
C LEU A 33 5.47 -0.78 4.75
N TRP A 34 5.60 0.10 3.75
CA TRP A 34 6.32 -0.17 2.49
C TRP A 34 7.85 -0.22 2.64
N GLN A 35 8.39 0.25 3.77
CA GLN A 35 9.82 0.16 4.08
C GLN A 35 10.18 -1.17 4.75
N ARG A 36 9.20 -1.86 5.34
CA ARG A 36 9.37 -3.15 6.02
C ARG A 36 9.48 -4.30 5.01
N LYS A 37 10.14 -5.37 5.42
CA LYS A 37 10.19 -6.58 4.60
C LYS A 37 8.82 -7.25 4.52
N ARG A 38 8.50 -7.86 3.38
CA ARG A 38 7.22 -8.57 3.18
C ARG A 38 6.98 -9.64 4.26
N SER A 39 8.05 -10.31 4.73
CA SER A 39 7.98 -11.33 5.77
C SER A 39 7.67 -10.81 7.18
N GLU A 40 7.82 -9.50 7.39
CA GLU A 40 7.60 -8.84 8.69
C GLU A 40 6.21 -8.20 8.80
N VAL A 41 5.44 -8.23 7.73
CA VAL A 41 4.13 -7.59 7.64
C VAL A 41 3.07 -8.64 7.36
N THR A 42 2.01 -8.64 8.16
CA THR A 42 0.89 -9.56 7.99
C THR A 42 -0.05 -9.10 6.87
N ASP A 43 -0.82 -10.02 6.32
CA ASP A 43 -1.83 -9.68 5.30
C ASP A 43 -2.94 -8.78 5.85
N GLU A 44 -3.21 -8.86 7.16
CA GLU A 44 -4.15 -7.98 7.84
C GLU A 44 -3.63 -6.53 7.94
N GLU A 45 -2.33 -6.34 8.21
CA GLU A 45 -1.71 -5.01 8.19
C GLU A 45 -1.78 -4.39 6.78
N TYR A 46 -1.54 -5.18 5.75
CA TYR A 46 -1.69 -4.72 4.36
C TYR A 46 -3.14 -4.41 4.00
N ALA A 47 -4.09 -5.25 4.41
CA ALA A 47 -5.51 -5.01 4.17
C ALA A 47 -6.01 -3.75 4.88
N LYS A 48 -5.56 -3.52 6.12
CA LYS A 48 -5.85 -2.29 6.86
C LYS A 48 -5.29 -1.06 6.16
N PHE A 49 -4.04 -1.12 5.74
CA PHE A 49 -3.41 -0.02 5.00
C PHE A 49 -4.12 0.26 3.66
N TYR A 50 -4.51 -0.79 2.94
CA TYR A 50 -5.30 -0.67 1.72
C TYR A 50 -6.64 0.03 1.97
N SER A 51 -7.35 -0.37 3.04
CA SER A 51 -8.62 0.25 3.43
C SER A 51 -8.46 1.74 3.80
N GLU A 52 -7.38 2.10 4.49
CA GLU A 52 -7.06 3.50 4.81
C GLU A 52 -6.74 4.32 3.55
N LEU A 53 -6.02 3.71 2.60
CA LEU A 53 -5.61 4.35 1.36
C LEU A 53 -6.76 4.58 0.39
N THR A 54 -7.65 3.59 0.26
CA THR A 54 -8.75 3.59 -0.71
C THR A 54 -10.08 4.04 -0.13
N ARG A 55 -10.21 3.99 1.20
CA ARG A 55 -11.48 4.13 1.93
C ARG A 55 -12.51 3.05 1.56
N GLU A 56 -12.03 1.93 1.06
CA GLU A 56 -12.81 0.74 0.76
C GLU A 56 -12.58 -0.32 1.82
N PHE A 57 -13.62 -1.10 2.15
CA PHE A 57 -13.54 -2.14 3.17
C PHE A 57 -13.17 -3.51 2.61
N ASP A 58 -13.10 -3.63 1.30
CA ASP A 58 -12.72 -4.87 0.62
C ASP A 58 -11.20 -5.12 0.76
N LYS A 59 -10.83 -6.39 0.74
CA LYS A 59 -9.42 -6.77 0.73
C LYS A 59 -8.88 -6.67 -0.70
N PRO A 60 -7.60 -6.30 -0.86
CA PRO A 60 -6.98 -6.31 -2.18
C PRO A 60 -6.87 -7.73 -2.72
N GLN A 61 -7.07 -7.90 -4.01
CA GLN A 61 -6.89 -9.19 -4.70
C GLN A 61 -5.43 -9.63 -4.71
N ARG A 62 -4.53 -8.69 -4.94
CA ARG A 62 -3.10 -8.93 -4.97
C ARG A 62 -2.33 -7.79 -4.32
N ILE A 63 -1.26 -8.15 -3.64
CA ILE A 63 -0.31 -7.22 -3.02
C ILE A 63 1.02 -7.39 -3.74
N ILE A 64 1.56 -6.30 -4.29
CA ILE A 64 2.81 -6.29 -5.03
C ILE A 64 3.80 -5.42 -4.25
N THR A 65 4.89 -6.02 -3.81
CA THR A 65 5.99 -5.31 -3.17
C THR A 65 7.18 -5.24 -4.12
N VAL A 66 7.75 -4.06 -4.28
CA VAL A 66 8.93 -3.85 -5.12
C VAL A 66 10.00 -3.17 -4.28
N SER A 67 11.20 -3.67 -4.37
CA SER A 67 12.39 -3.02 -3.83
C SER A 67 13.46 -3.06 -4.92
N ALA A 68 13.84 -1.90 -5.41
CA ALA A 68 14.84 -1.76 -6.47
C ALA A 68 16.00 -0.91 -5.97
N GLU A 69 17.20 -1.39 -6.23
CA GLU A 69 18.45 -0.70 -5.98
C GLU A 69 19.29 -0.74 -7.27
N GLY A 70 19.72 0.43 -7.74
CA GLY A 70 20.46 0.51 -8.99
C GLY A 70 20.62 1.94 -9.47
N SER A 71 20.33 2.17 -10.75
CA SER A 71 20.33 3.53 -11.33
C SER A 71 19.32 4.46 -10.65
N VAL A 72 18.22 3.90 -10.17
CA VAL A 72 17.24 4.57 -9.31
C VAL A 72 16.90 3.62 -8.18
N THR A 73 16.97 4.11 -6.94
CA THR A 73 16.57 3.36 -5.75
C THR A 73 15.15 3.74 -5.36
N TYR A 74 14.27 2.75 -5.22
CA TYR A 74 12.90 2.98 -4.76
C TYR A 74 12.29 1.74 -4.12
N LYS A 75 11.27 1.95 -3.30
CA LYS A 75 10.38 0.92 -2.78
C LYS A 75 8.96 1.24 -3.19
N ALA A 76 8.20 0.23 -3.54
CA ALA A 76 6.80 0.38 -3.90
C ALA A 76 5.95 -0.70 -3.24
N LEU A 77 4.79 -0.29 -2.79
CA LEU A 77 3.75 -1.17 -2.29
C LEU A 77 2.49 -0.90 -3.11
N LEU A 78 2.10 -1.87 -3.92
CA LEU A 78 1.00 -1.75 -4.86
C LEU A 78 -0.10 -2.75 -4.53
N PHE A 79 -1.33 -2.33 -4.74
CA PHE A 79 -2.52 -3.15 -4.52
C PHE A 79 -3.34 -3.23 -5.80
N VAL A 80 -3.73 -4.45 -6.15
CA VAL A 80 -4.74 -4.71 -7.18
C VAL A 80 -6.06 -4.92 -6.44
N PRO A 81 -7.11 -4.13 -6.72
CA PRO A 81 -8.40 -4.28 -6.04
C PRO A 81 -9.07 -5.60 -6.40
N SER A 82 -9.87 -6.14 -5.48
CA SER A 82 -10.67 -7.33 -5.71
C SER A 82 -11.90 -7.08 -6.60
N ARG A 83 -12.32 -5.82 -6.67
CA ARG A 83 -13.45 -5.37 -7.49
C ARG A 83 -13.10 -4.09 -8.21
N ARG A 84 -13.76 -3.88 -9.32
CA ARG A 84 -13.67 -2.61 -10.03
C ARG A 84 -14.21 -1.48 -9.13
N PRO A 85 -13.46 -0.39 -8.91
CA PRO A 85 -13.97 0.74 -8.14
C PRO A 85 -15.28 1.27 -8.70
N LEU A 86 -16.24 1.60 -7.84
CA LEU A 86 -17.57 2.04 -8.25
C LEU A 86 -17.56 3.28 -9.15
N ASN A 87 -16.61 4.18 -8.93
CA ASN A 87 -16.45 5.42 -9.68
C ASN A 87 -15.39 5.34 -10.78
N PHE A 88 -14.98 4.13 -11.18
CA PHE A 88 -13.88 3.91 -12.14
C PHE A 88 -14.07 4.62 -13.49
N ASN A 89 -15.31 4.77 -13.95
CA ASN A 89 -15.66 5.39 -15.22
C ASN A 89 -16.10 6.85 -15.08
N THR A 90 -16.06 7.43 -13.89
CA THR A 90 -16.42 8.83 -13.69
C THR A 90 -15.21 9.74 -13.92
N GLU A 91 -15.47 10.98 -14.33
CA GLU A 91 -14.42 12.01 -14.49
C GLU A 91 -13.74 12.36 -13.17
N ASP A 92 -14.43 12.15 -12.04
CA ASP A 92 -13.92 12.37 -10.70
C ASP A 92 -12.94 11.28 -10.23
N TYR A 93 -12.82 10.17 -10.98
CA TYR A 93 -11.87 9.11 -10.63
C TYR A 93 -10.44 9.54 -10.88
N GLN A 94 -9.74 9.83 -9.81
CA GLN A 94 -8.34 10.22 -9.88
C GLN A 94 -7.45 8.99 -9.81
N LYS A 95 -6.76 8.71 -10.91
CA LYS A 95 -5.69 7.71 -10.95
C LYS A 95 -4.46 8.23 -10.22
N GLY A 96 -3.60 7.35 -9.82
CA GLY A 96 -2.28 7.69 -9.32
C GLY A 96 -1.91 6.97 -8.04
N LEU A 97 -0.61 6.95 -7.81
CA LEU A 97 0.00 6.40 -6.61
C LEU A 97 0.45 7.54 -5.70
N GLN A 98 0.46 7.28 -4.40
CA GLN A 98 1.10 8.20 -3.47
C GLN A 98 2.62 8.19 -3.69
N LEU A 99 3.22 9.35 -3.82
CA LEU A 99 4.65 9.52 -4.03
C LEU A 99 5.29 10.09 -2.78
N TYR A 100 6.30 9.38 -2.30
CA TYR A 100 7.11 9.76 -1.15
C TYR A 100 8.58 9.92 -1.52
N SER A 101 9.28 10.72 -0.77
CA SER A 101 10.74 10.79 -0.79
C SER A 101 11.26 10.63 0.63
N ALA A 102 12.02 9.57 0.88
CA ALA A 102 12.56 9.23 2.19
C ALA A 102 11.48 9.26 3.31
N GLY A 103 10.30 8.73 3.04
CA GLY A 103 9.18 8.68 3.98
C GLY A 103 8.34 9.96 4.09
N VAL A 104 8.66 11.00 3.32
CA VAL A 104 7.91 12.27 3.29
C VAL A 104 7.03 12.30 2.03
N MET A 105 5.73 12.54 2.19
CA MET A 105 4.81 12.64 1.06
C MET A 105 5.11 13.86 0.19
N ILE A 106 5.36 13.62 -1.12
CA ILE A 106 5.51 14.67 -2.13
C ILE A 106 4.16 14.94 -2.80
N MET A 107 3.43 13.87 -3.14
CA MET A 107 2.19 13.96 -3.89
C MET A 107 1.25 12.81 -3.51
N ASP A 108 -0.01 13.14 -3.25
CA ASP A 108 -1.03 12.14 -2.89
C ASP A 108 -1.47 11.29 -4.08
N LYS A 109 -1.53 11.88 -5.26
CA LYS A 109 -1.91 11.17 -6.49
C LYS A 109 -1.00 11.56 -7.65
N CYS A 110 0.05 10.77 -7.85
CA CYS A 110 0.97 10.93 -8.96
C CYS A 110 0.51 10.11 -10.16
N ASP A 111 -0.14 10.75 -11.11
CA ASP A 111 -0.66 10.14 -12.32
C ASP A 111 0.43 9.74 -13.33
N ALA A 112 1.61 10.34 -13.22
CA ALA A 112 2.77 10.05 -14.07
C ALA A 112 3.37 8.65 -13.84
N LEU A 113 3.05 7.99 -12.71
CA LEU A 113 3.57 6.67 -12.36
C LEU A 113 2.80 5.51 -13.02
N LEU A 114 1.58 5.74 -13.47
CA LEU A 114 0.72 4.72 -14.04
C LEU A 114 0.16 5.13 -15.41
N PRO A 115 0.19 4.23 -16.40
CA PRO A 115 -0.57 4.41 -17.63
C PRO A 115 -2.08 4.32 -17.36
N ASP A 116 -2.90 4.83 -18.26
CA ASP A 116 -4.36 4.91 -18.09
C ASP A 116 -5.02 3.55 -17.92
N TYR A 117 -4.52 2.52 -18.58
CA TYR A 117 -5.08 1.16 -18.46
C TYR A 117 -4.77 0.48 -17.12
N LEU A 118 -3.84 1.01 -16.32
CA LEU A 118 -3.54 0.54 -14.96
C LEU A 118 -4.09 1.48 -13.87
N ARG A 119 -5.00 2.36 -14.21
CA ARG A 119 -5.56 3.35 -13.29
C ARG A 119 -6.28 2.77 -12.07
N PHE A 120 -6.64 1.49 -12.11
CA PHE A 120 -7.25 0.77 -10.99
C PHE A 120 -6.25 0.41 -9.88
N VAL A 121 -4.95 0.37 -10.17
CA VAL A 121 -3.91 0.05 -9.19
C VAL A 121 -3.78 1.18 -8.17
N ARG A 122 -3.70 0.83 -6.91
CA ARG A 122 -3.48 1.73 -5.79
C ARG A 122 -2.17 1.41 -5.10
N GLY A 123 -1.60 2.36 -4.40
CA GLY A 123 -0.40 2.10 -3.61
C GLY A 123 0.47 3.31 -3.38
N VAL A 124 1.69 3.01 -2.99
CA VAL A 124 2.70 3.98 -2.57
C VAL A 124 4.01 3.68 -3.27
N VAL A 125 4.70 4.73 -3.67
CA VAL A 125 6.09 4.67 -4.18
C VAL A 125 6.93 5.62 -3.34
N ASP A 126 8.05 5.14 -2.84
CA ASP A 126 9.00 5.91 -2.04
C ASP A 126 10.39 5.79 -2.65
N SER A 127 10.96 6.93 -3.04
CA SER A 127 12.32 7.00 -3.58
C SER A 127 13.11 8.12 -2.90
N PRO A 128 14.23 7.80 -2.25
CA PRO A 128 15.10 8.81 -1.65
C PRO A 128 15.83 9.68 -2.69
N ASP A 129 15.85 9.22 -3.94
CA ASP A 129 16.52 9.94 -5.04
C ASP A 129 15.67 11.10 -5.60
N LEU A 130 14.39 11.20 -5.20
CA LEU A 130 13.50 12.29 -5.60
C LEU A 130 13.68 13.51 -4.71
N SER A 131 13.66 14.69 -5.30
CA SER A 131 13.74 15.96 -4.56
C SER A 131 12.41 16.27 -3.87
N LEU A 132 12.47 16.65 -2.58
CA LEU A 132 11.30 17.10 -1.81
C LEU A 132 10.68 18.40 -2.33
N ASN A 133 11.48 19.22 -3.02
CA ASN A 133 11.07 20.53 -3.54
C ASN A 133 10.62 20.50 -5.00
N ILE A 134 10.38 19.32 -5.54
CA ILE A 134 9.98 19.19 -6.94
C ILE A 134 8.52 19.59 -7.11
N SER A 135 8.23 20.48 -8.08
CA SER A 135 6.87 20.85 -8.43
C SER A 135 6.19 19.75 -9.28
N ARG A 136 4.86 19.72 -9.27
CA ARG A 136 4.08 18.77 -10.09
C ARG A 136 4.44 18.82 -11.58
N GLU A 137 4.71 20.00 -12.11
CA GLU A 137 5.10 20.21 -13.50
C GLU A 137 6.49 19.62 -13.80
N LEU A 138 7.43 19.78 -12.86
CA LEU A 138 8.79 19.23 -12.98
C LEU A 138 8.80 17.70 -12.87
N LEU A 139 7.90 17.11 -12.06
CA LEU A 139 7.77 15.65 -11.93
C LEU A 139 7.46 14.96 -13.27
N GLN A 140 6.66 15.57 -14.15
CA GLN A 140 6.34 15.01 -15.45
C GLN A 140 7.56 14.87 -16.36
N HIS A 141 8.58 15.67 -16.13
CA HIS A 141 9.84 15.68 -16.88
C HIS A 141 10.98 14.97 -16.16
N ASP A 142 10.76 14.52 -14.92
CA ASP A 142 11.78 13.84 -14.12
C ASP A 142 12.15 12.50 -14.75
N ARG A 143 13.45 12.33 -15.03
CA ARG A 143 13.98 11.10 -15.62
C ARG A 143 13.86 9.91 -14.68
N GLN A 144 14.10 10.11 -13.39
CA GLN A 144 14.03 9.06 -12.37
C GLN A 144 12.60 8.56 -12.23
N LEU A 145 11.63 9.47 -12.22
CA LEU A 145 10.21 9.12 -12.16
C LEU A 145 9.78 8.30 -13.38
N LYS A 146 10.25 8.62 -14.56
CA LYS A 146 9.97 7.86 -15.78
C LYS A 146 10.54 6.44 -15.75
N VAL A 147 11.74 6.27 -15.18
CA VAL A 147 12.34 4.96 -14.98
C VAL A 147 11.53 4.14 -13.98
N ILE A 148 11.13 4.75 -12.86
CA ILE A 148 10.27 4.10 -11.86
C ILE A 148 8.95 3.68 -12.50
N ALA A 149 8.28 4.57 -13.23
CA ALA A 149 7.02 4.29 -13.90
C ALA A 149 7.11 3.11 -14.87
N SER A 150 8.16 3.08 -15.70
CA SER A 150 8.41 1.98 -16.64
C SER A 150 8.63 0.64 -15.92
N ASN A 151 9.38 0.65 -14.84
CA ASN A 151 9.64 -0.56 -14.05
C ASN A 151 8.39 -1.05 -13.34
N LEU A 152 7.58 -0.15 -12.78
CA LEU A 152 6.32 -0.48 -12.14
C LEU A 152 5.32 -1.07 -13.14
N GLU A 153 5.20 -0.48 -14.32
CA GLU A 153 4.35 -0.98 -15.40
C GLU A 153 4.70 -2.43 -15.77
N LYS A 154 5.99 -2.71 -15.98
CA LYS A 154 6.46 -4.06 -16.27
C LYS A 154 6.15 -5.04 -15.15
N LYS A 155 6.35 -4.61 -13.90
CA LYS A 155 6.10 -5.45 -12.73
C LYS A 155 4.62 -5.76 -12.56
N ILE A 156 3.76 -4.76 -12.70
CA ILE A 156 2.30 -4.91 -12.62
C ILE A 156 1.81 -5.85 -13.73
N LYS A 157 2.24 -5.63 -14.98
CA LYS A 157 1.89 -6.51 -16.09
C LYS A 157 2.30 -7.97 -15.86
N ALA A 158 3.50 -8.19 -15.34
CA ALA A 158 3.97 -9.54 -15.02
C ALA A 158 3.10 -10.22 -13.96
N GLU A 159 2.68 -9.49 -12.92
CA GLU A 159 1.81 -10.02 -11.88
C GLU A 159 0.38 -10.27 -12.39
N LEU A 160 -0.16 -9.39 -13.23
CA LEU A 160 -1.48 -9.61 -13.86
C LEU A 160 -1.48 -10.83 -14.80
N LEU A 161 -0.41 -11.02 -15.58
CA LEU A 161 -0.25 -12.21 -16.42
C LEU A 161 -0.13 -13.49 -15.58
N ARG A 162 0.51 -13.40 -14.43
CA ARG A 162 0.61 -14.51 -13.48
C ARG A 162 -0.75 -14.85 -12.89
N MET A 163 -1.53 -13.83 -12.48
CA MET A 163 -2.91 -14.02 -12.03
C MET A 163 -3.77 -14.67 -13.11
N LEU A 164 -3.62 -14.25 -14.38
CA LEU A 164 -4.37 -14.84 -15.50
C LEU A 164 -4.06 -16.31 -15.71
N LYS A 165 -2.84 -16.75 -15.47
CA LYS A 165 -2.43 -18.15 -15.61
C LYS A 165 -2.85 -19.02 -14.43
N ASP A 166 -2.70 -18.50 -13.22
CA ASP A 166 -2.85 -19.26 -11.98
C ASP A 166 -4.28 -19.17 -11.44
N GLU A 167 -4.99 -18.06 -11.70
CA GLU A 167 -6.28 -17.73 -11.12
C GLU A 167 -7.17 -17.01 -12.13
N LEU A 168 -7.52 -17.69 -13.22
CA LEU A 168 -8.30 -17.09 -14.34
C LEU A 168 -9.60 -16.41 -13.87
N GLU A 169 -10.33 -17.05 -12.97
CA GLU A 169 -11.57 -16.51 -12.41
C GLU A 169 -11.36 -15.20 -11.63
N SER A 170 -10.25 -15.12 -10.91
CA SER A 170 -9.89 -13.91 -10.15
C SER A 170 -9.50 -12.75 -11.05
N TYR A 171 -8.93 -13.03 -12.21
CA TYR A 171 -8.56 -12.02 -13.18
C TYR A 171 -9.79 -11.42 -13.89
N GLU A 172 -10.80 -12.23 -14.19
CA GLU A 172 -12.02 -11.77 -14.85
C GLU A 172 -12.85 -10.80 -14.01
N THR A 173 -12.62 -10.77 -12.70
CA THR A 173 -13.33 -9.88 -11.75
C THR A 173 -12.79 -8.43 -11.78
N ILE A 174 -11.61 -8.21 -12.33
CA ILE A 174 -10.92 -6.93 -12.41
C ILE A 174 -11.19 -6.28 -13.78
#